data_d13ed3e1dfa9f9c4b345aabf412ab0ff
#
_entry.id   d13ed3e1dfa9f9c4b345aabf412ab0ff
#
_cell.length_a   1.000
_cell.length_b   1.000
_cell.length_c   1.000
_cell.angle_alpha   90.00
_cell.angle_beta   90.00
_cell.angle_gamma   90.00
#
_symmetry.space_group_name_H-M   'P 1'
#
loop_
_entity.id
_entity.type
_entity.pdbx_description
1 polymer ?
#
loop_
_entity_poly.entity_id
_entity_poly.type
_entity_poly.pdbx_seq_one_letter_code
_entity_poly.pdbx_strand_id
1 'polypeptide(L)'
;MKATLLKHLMALGLASHCALALSTATGPKPAPVDCSKTPGTQSELNACAFQDFEAATAADNTAYKTLSQSVGNKQRQLLRQVQTEWIQYRVKACEFEKSGVEGGSIAPMINWQCQARMTRERTAELQRFLNCQEGDLSCVRQPR
;
A
#
# COMPACT_ATOMS: atom_id res chain seq x y z
N MET A 1 14.79 67.63 -31.61
CA MET A 1 14.69 68.53 -30.45
C MET A 1 13.64 68.08 -29.51
N LYS A 2 13.96 68.17 -28.22
CA LYS A 2 13.14 67.94 -27.00
C LYS A 2 12.95 66.48 -26.56
N ALA A 3 13.81 66.08 -25.64
CA ALA A 3 13.70 64.99 -24.69
C ALA A 3 12.55 65.23 -23.70
N THR A 4 11.86 64.16 -23.33
CA THR A 4 11.04 64.23 -22.14
C THR A 4 11.30 62.93 -21.34
N LEU A 5 11.95 63.08 -20.18
CA LEU A 5 12.17 62.11 -19.14
C LEU A 5 10.82 61.66 -18.58
N LEU A 6 10.56 60.37 -18.48
CA LEU A 6 9.50 59.85 -17.66
C LEU A 6 10.08 58.92 -16.60
N LYS A 7 9.86 59.32 -15.34
CA LYS A 7 10.42 58.75 -14.11
C LYS A 7 9.86 57.34 -13.85
N HIS A 8 10.77 56.43 -13.54
CA HIS A 8 10.47 55.10 -13.02
C HIS A 8 9.94 55.16 -11.58
N LEU A 9 8.73 54.74 -11.37
CA LEU A 9 8.21 54.40 -10.03
C LEU A 9 8.43 52.88 -9.85
N MET A 10 9.41 52.55 -9.02
CA MET A 10 9.56 51.20 -8.49
C MET A 10 8.49 50.96 -7.42
N ALA A 11 7.52 50.08 -7.73
CA ALA A 11 6.63 49.50 -6.73
C ALA A 11 7.28 48.23 -6.19
N LEU A 12 7.77 48.29 -4.95
CA LEU A 12 8.17 47.09 -4.20
C LEU A 12 6.90 46.32 -3.82
N GLY A 13 6.63 45.24 -4.56
CA GLY A 13 5.65 44.24 -4.19
C GLY A 13 6.24 43.29 -3.14
N LEU A 14 5.83 43.40 -1.86
CA LEU A 14 6.08 42.39 -0.84
C LEU A 14 5.24 41.16 -1.21
N ALA A 15 5.87 40.15 -1.80
CA ALA A 15 5.29 38.83 -1.94
C ALA A 15 5.32 38.11 -0.59
N SER A 16 4.19 38.13 0.10
CA SER A 16 3.98 37.36 1.33
C SER A 16 3.87 35.89 0.95
N HIS A 17 4.95 35.13 1.10
CA HIS A 17 4.95 33.69 0.94
C HIS A 17 4.28 33.04 2.16
N CYS A 18 3.01 32.75 2.05
CA CYS A 18 2.31 31.88 3.01
C CYS A 18 2.78 30.45 2.79
N ALA A 19 3.80 30.03 3.55
CA ALA A 19 4.24 28.66 3.59
C ALA A 19 3.17 27.82 4.31
N LEU A 20 2.36 27.09 3.54
CA LEU A 20 1.50 26.03 4.09
C LEU A 20 2.42 24.92 4.63
N ALA A 21 2.66 24.94 5.93
CA ALA A 21 3.26 23.81 6.61
C ALA A 21 2.28 22.64 6.56
N LEU A 22 2.51 21.66 5.67
CA LEU A 22 1.87 20.36 5.76
C LEU A 22 2.38 19.72 7.07
N SER A 23 1.61 19.87 8.14
CA SER A 23 1.78 19.07 9.34
C SER A 23 1.44 17.63 9.00
N THR A 24 2.45 16.81 8.71
CA THR A 24 2.31 15.36 8.75
C THR A 24 2.08 14.99 10.22
N ALA A 25 0.83 14.81 10.60
CA ALA A 25 0.46 14.29 11.91
C ALA A 25 0.88 12.81 11.99
N THR A 26 2.17 12.58 12.18
CA THR A 26 2.67 11.31 12.68
C THR A 26 2.34 11.27 14.17
N GLY A 27 1.13 10.78 14.48
CA GLY A 27 0.82 10.39 15.86
C GLY A 27 1.85 9.37 16.35
N PRO A 28 2.12 9.32 17.67
CA PRO A 28 3.06 8.36 18.22
C PRO A 28 2.64 6.95 17.78
N LYS A 29 3.61 6.22 17.18
CA LYS A 29 3.40 4.81 16.80
C LYS A 29 2.98 4.06 18.09
N PRO A 30 1.85 3.34 18.08
CA PRO A 30 1.44 2.56 19.24
C PRO A 30 2.56 1.63 19.70
N ALA A 31 2.69 1.43 20.99
CA ALA A 31 3.66 0.48 21.54
C ALA A 31 3.38 -0.92 20.93
N PRO A 32 4.42 -1.72 20.65
CA PRO A 32 4.24 -3.06 20.13
C PRO A 32 3.36 -3.88 21.07
N VAL A 33 2.28 -4.45 20.54
CA VAL A 33 1.41 -5.37 21.29
C VAL A 33 1.96 -6.78 21.11
N ASP A 34 2.05 -7.54 22.21
CA ASP A 34 2.44 -8.96 22.19
C ASP A 34 1.24 -9.81 21.77
N CYS A 35 1.13 -10.05 20.47
CA CYS A 35 0.03 -10.81 19.88
C CYS A 35 0.14 -12.33 20.06
N SER A 36 1.16 -12.82 20.77
CA SER A 36 1.24 -14.23 21.22
C SER A 36 0.34 -14.50 22.44
N LYS A 37 -0.07 -13.46 23.13
CA LYS A 37 -1.02 -13.48 24.25
C LYS A 37 -2.43 -13.17 23.77
N THR A 38 -3.43 -13.64 24.51
CA THR A 38 -4.83 -13.29 24.23
C THR A 38 -5.04 -11.79 24.42
N PRO A 39 -5.42 -11.01 23.37
CA PRO A 39 -5.69 -9.59 23.53
C PRO A 39 -6.86 -9.34 24.47
N GLY A 40 -6.70 -8.41 25.42
CA GLY A 40 -7.72 -8.07 26.40
C GLY A 40 -8.63 -6.90 26.01
N THR A 41 -8.23 -6.13 24.99
CA THR A 41 -8.93 -4.93 24.56
C THR A 41 -9.13 -4.89 23.05
N GLN A 42 -10.15 -4.13 22.58
CA GLN A 42 -10.36 -3.93 21.14
C GLN A 42 -9.17 -3.24 20.47
N SER A 43 -8.48 -2.36 21.20
CA SER A 43 -7.27 -1.69 20.66
C SER A 43 -6.14 -2.69 20.39
N GLU A 44 -5.94 -3.65 21.28
CA GLU A 44 -4.96 -4.72 21.08
C GLU A 44 -5.35 -5.66 19.93
N LEU A 45 -6.65 -6.00 19.83
CA LEU A 45 -7.16 -6.77 18.69
C LEU A 45 -6.92 -6.07 17.36
N ASN A 46 -7.14 -4.75 17.30
CA ASN A 46 -6.86 -3.94 16.11
C ASN A 46 -5.36 -3.96 15.76
N ALA A 47 -4.51 -3.81 16.78
CA ALA A 47 -3.06 -3.83 16.60
C ALA A 47 -2.55 -5.19 16.12
N CYS A 48 -3.08 -6.28 16.67
CA CYS A 48 -2.70 -7.63 16.25
C CYS A 48 -3.18 -7.95 14.83
N ALA A 49 -4.37 -7.52 14.45
CA ALA A 49 -4.85 -7.65 13.07
C ALA A 49 -3.96 -6.87 12.08
N PHE A 50 -3.47 -5.70 12.47
CA PHE A 50 -2.53 -4.93 11.66
C PHE A 50 -1.17 -5.62 11.53
N GLN A 51 -0.59 -6.15 12.63
CA GLN A 51 0.67 -6.90 12.58
C GLN A 51 0.56 -8.14 11.68
N ASP A 52 -0.57 -8.83 11.74
CA ASP A 52 -0.87 -9.97 10.87
C ASP A 52 -0.91 -9.56 9.38
N PHE A 53 -1.51 -8.42 9.08
CA PHE A 53 -1.49 -7.84 7.74
C PHE A 53 -0.07 -7.44 7.28
N GLU A 54 0.75 -6.84 8.17
CA GLU A 54 2.15 -6.53 7.86
C GLU A 54 2.94 -7.79 7.53
N ALA A 55 2.77 -8.87 8.30
CA ALA A 55 3.42 -10.16 8.04
C ALA A 55 2.98 -10.78 6.70
N ALA A 56 1.67 -10.76 6.40
CA ALA A 56 1.16 -11.23 5.11
C ALA A 56 1.71 -10.41 3.95
N THR A 57 1.81 -9.08 4.10
CA THR A 57 2.36 -8.18 3.09
C THR A 57 3.85 -8.42 2.85
N ALA A 58 4.63 -8.72 3.88
CA ALA A 58 6.03 -9.07 3.73
C ALA A 58 6.23 -10.36 2.92
N ALA A 59 5.38 -11.36 3.16
CA ALA A 59 5.38 -12.61 2.40
C ALA A 59 4.99 -12.39 0.92
N ASP A 60 3.96 -11.59 0.65
CA ASP A 60 3.52 -11.24 -0.71
C ASP A 60 4.62 -10.50 -1.47
N ASN A 61 5.25 -9.51 -0.85
CA ASN A 61 6.34 -8.74 -1.45
C ASN A 61 7.54 -9.66 -1.80
N THR A 62 7.82 -10.64 -0.97
CA THR A 62 8.89 -11.63 -1.23
C THR A 62 8.54 -12.50 -2.44
N ALA A 63 7.33 -13.05 -2.50
CA ALA A 63 6.86 -13.86 -3.61
C ALA A 63 6.84 -13.04 -4.93
N TYR A 64 6.29 -11.82 -4.88
CA TYR A 64 6.27 -10.90 -6.01
C TYR A 64 7.69 -10.59 -6.55
N LYS A 65 8.61 -10.24 -5.66
CA LYS A 65 10.01 -9.94 -6.02
C LYS A 65 10.66 -11.14 -6.70
N THR A 66 10.51 -12.33 -6.13
CA THR A 66 11.09 -13.56 -6.68
C THR A 66 10.50 -13.87 -8.06
N LEU A 67 9.18 -13.78 -8.23
CA LEU A 67 8.52 -13.98 -9.52
C LEU A 67 8.96 -12.92 -10.54
N SER A 68 9.00 -11.66 -10.16
CA SER A 68 9.44 -10.56 -11.02
C SER A 68 10.85 -10.74 -11.55
N GLN A 69 11.74 -11.36 -10.77
CA GLN A 69 13.11 -11.68 -11.18
C GLN A 69 13.19 -12.93 -12.07
N SER A 70 12.21 -13.82 -12.02
CA SER A 70 12.20 -15.08 -12.74
C SER A 70 11.56 -15.03 -14.12
N VAL A 71 10.92 -13.90 -14.48
CA VAL A 71 10.20 -13.72 -15.75
C VAL A 71 10.86 -12.71 -16.68
N GLY A 72 10.54 -12.77 -17.97
CA GLY A 72 11.00 -11.82 -18.98
C GLY A 72 10.42 -10.41 -18.80
N ASN A 73 10.97 -9.44 -19.55
CA ASN A 73 10.60 -8.02 -19.40
C ASN A 73 9.11 -7.77 -19.65
N LYS A 74 8.51 -8.39 -20.66
CA LYS A 74 7.08 -8.23 -20.99
C LYS A 74 6.21 -8.74 -19.84
N GLN A 75 6.47 -9.94 -19.35
CA GLN A 75 5.75 -10.54 -18.23
C GLN A 75 5.91 -9.73 -16.94
N ARG A 76 7.11 -9.19 -16.71
CA ARG A 76 7.38 -8.32 -15.54
C ARG A 76 6.55 -7.04 -15.57
N GLN A 77 6.37 -6.44 -16.74
CA GLN A 77 5.49 -5.27 -16.89
C GLN A 77 4.04 -5.60 -16.60
N LEU A 78 3.54 -6.72 -17.15
CA LEU A 78 2.19 -7.20 -16.88
C LEU A 78 1.98 -7.54 -15.39
N LEU A 79 2.95 -8.24 -14.78
CA LEU A 79 2.92 -8.56 -13.35
C LEU A 79 2.82 -7.30 -12.48
N ARG A 80 3.57 -6.24 -12.84
CA ARG A 80 3.50 -4.94 -12.13
C ARG A 80 2.12 -4.32 -12.23
N GLN A 81 1.51 -4.29 -13.43
CA GLN A 81 0.17 -3.73 -13.63
C GLN A 81 -0.85 -4.51 -12.81
N VAL A 82 -0.86 -5.84 -12.93
CA VAL A 82 -1.75 -6.72 -12.18
C VAL A 82 -1.61 -6.52 -10.67
N GLN A 83 -0.37 -6.41 -10.15
CA GLN A 83 -0.15 -6.20 -8.73
C GLN A 83 -0.68 -4.84 -8.26
N THR A 84 -0.49 -3.80 -9.07
CA THR A 84 -1.02 -2.46 -8.76
C THR A 84 -2.56 -2.46 -8.68
N GLU A 85 -3.21 -3.03 -9.67
CA GLU A 85 -4.68 -3.12 -9.73
C GLU A 85 -5.23 -4.01 -8.61
N TRP A 86 -4.54 -5.11 -8.31
CA TRP A 86 -4.91 -6.01 -7.22
C TRP A 86 -4.84 -5.31 -5.85
N ILE A 87 -3.80 -4.51 -5.58
CA ILE A 87 -3.70 -3.73 -4.34
C ILE A 87 -4.90 -2.77 -4.20
N GLN A 88 -5.29 -2.09 -5.28
CA GLN A 88 -6.44 -1.20 -5.27
C GLN A 88 -7.75 -1.97 -5.03
N TYR A 89 -7.91 -3.12 -5.68
CA TYR A 89 -9.05 -3.99 -5.48
C TYR A 89 -9.15 -4.47 -4.02
N ARG A 90 -8.04 -4.97 -3.46
CA ARG A 90 -7.98 -5.40 -2.05
C ARG A 90 -8.47 -4.30 -1.10
N VAL A 91 -7.95 -3.08 -1.25
CA VAL A 91 -8.34 -1.95 -0.39
C VAL A 91 -9.85 -1.72 -0.47
N LYS A 92 -10.40 -1.61 -1.69
CA LYS A 92 -11.83 -1.36 -1.89
C LYS A 92 -12.72 -2.51 -1.41
N ALA A 93 -12.31 -3.75 -1.64
CA ALA A 93 -13.04 -4.92 -1.18
C ALA A 93 -13.11 -4.95 0.36
N CYS A 94 -12.01 -4.61 1.05
CA CYS A 94 -11.97 -4.59 2.50
C CYS A 94 -12.65 -3.35 3.11
N GLU A 95 -12.68 -2.24 2.41
CA GLU A 95 -13.54 -1.10 2.77
C GLU A 95 -15.02 -1.49 2.71
N PHE A 96 -15.42 -2.23 1.67
CA PHE A 96 -16.78 -2.75 1.57
C PHE A 96 -17.10 -3.73 2.70
N GLU A 97 -16.22 -4.70 2.98
CA GLU A 97 -16.40 -5.66 4.08
C GLU A 97 -16.51 -4.96 5.45
N LYS A 98 -15.70 -3.93 5.67
CA LYS A 98 -15.72 -3.10 6.89
C LYS A 98 -16.99 -2.25 7.03
N SER A 99 -17.68 -1.92 5.95
CA SER A 99 -18.75 -0.92 5.93
C SER A 99 -19.93 -1.25 6.88
N GLY A 100 -20.17 -2.53 7.15
CA GLY A 100 -21.20 -2.98 8.11
C GLY A 100 -20.92 -2.62 9.57
N VAL A 101 -19.68 -2.21 9.89
CA VAL A 101 -19.25 -1.84 11.25
C VAL A 101 -18.56 -0.47 11.29
N GLU A 102 -18.80 0.37 10.28
CA GLU A 102 -18.17 1.67 10.14
C GLU A 102 -18.47 2.57 11.36
N GLY A 103 -17.44 3.30 11.82
CA GLY A 103 -17.52 4.10 13.06
C GLY A 103 -17.39 3.30 14.36
N GLY A 104 -17.48 1.98 14.32
CA GLY A 104 -17.27 1.12 15.48
C GLY A 104 -15.77 0.88 15.77
N SER A 105 -15.44 0.65 17.04
CA SER A 105 -14.07 0.35 17.49
C SER A 105 -13.49 -0.93 16.89
N ILE A 106 -14.34 -1.83 16.37
CA ILE A 106 -13.97 -3.09 15.70
C ILE A 106 -13.61 -2.90 14.22
N ALA A 107 -14.01 -1.80 13.60
CA ALA A 107 -13.84 -1.58 12.17
C ALA A 107 -12.38 -1.70 11.68
N PRO A 108 -11.35 -1.20 12.40
CA PRO A 108 -9.97 -1.41 12.01
C PRO A 108 -9.57 -2.88 11.99
N MET A 109 -10.00 -3.68 12.97
CA MET A 109 -9.71 -5.12 13.02
C MET A 109 -10.27 -5.85 11.80
N ILE A 110 -11.55 -5.62 11.47
CA ILE A 110 -12.21 -6.23 10.30
C ILE A 110 -11.48 -5.87 9.01
N ASN A 111 -11.11 -4.59 8.85
CA ASN A 111 -10.36 -4.14 7.68
C ASN A 111 -8.99 -4.85 7.54
N TRP A 112 -8.22 -4.93 8.62
CA TRP A 112 -6.89 -5.53 8.57
C TRP A 112 -6.94 -7.05 8.38
N GLN A 113 -7.90 -7.73 9.02
CA GLN A 113 -8.13 -9.17 8.84
C GLN A 113 -8.51 -9.49 7.38
N CYS A 114 -9.40 -8.71 6.78
CA CYS A 114 -9.75 -8.84 5.37
C CYS A 114 -8.51 -8.67 4.48
N GLN A 115 -7.74 -7.60 4.69
CA GLN A 115 -6.55 -7.34 3.89
C GLN A 115 -5.48 -8.42 4.08
N ALA A 116 -5.28 -8.93 5.29
CA ALA A 116 -4.36 -10.03 5.55
C ALA A 116 -4.78 -11.31 4.83
N ARG A 117 -6.05 -11.69 4.90
CA ARG A 117 -6.62 -12.84 4.21
C ARG A 117 -6.40 -12.74 2.70
N MET A 118 -6.83 -11.66 2.07
CA MET A 118 -6.66 -11.45 0.63
C MET A 118 -5.18 -11.46 0.22
N THR A 119 -4.31 -10.89 1.04
CA THR A 119 -2.87 -10.87 0.77
C THR A 119 -2.26 -12.27 0.81
N ARG A 120 -2.69 -13.14 1.70
CA ARG A 120 -2.25 -14.55 1.72
C ARG A 120 -2.74 -15.31 0.48
N GLU A 121 -3.98 -15.08 0.05
CA GLU A 121 -4.52 -15.66 -1.18
C GLU A 121 -3.69 -15.23 -2.40
N ARG A 122 -3.32 -13.94 -2.47
CA ARG A 122 -2.44 -13.43 -3.51
C ARG A 122 -1.04 -14.04 -3.45
N THR A 123 -0.47 -14.17 -2.27
CA THR A 123 0.82 -14.83 -2.08
C THR A 123 0.81 -16.27 -2.63
N ALA A 124 -0.25 -17.02 -2.32
CA ALA A 124 -0.40 -18.39 -2.83
C ALA A 124 -0.51 -18.42 -4.36
N GLU A 125 -1.21 -17.45 -4.97
CA GLU A 125 -1.29 -17.31 -6.42
C GLU A 125 0.09 -17.03 -7.05
N LEU A 126 0.87 -16.10 -6.49
CA LEU A 126 2.23 -15.81 -6.95
C LEU A 126 3.15 -17.02 -6.82
N GLN A 127 3.03 -17.75 -5.70
CA GLN A 127 3.79 -18.98 -5.46
C GLN A 127 3.46 -20.08 -6.46
N ARG A 128 2.20 -20.21 -6.89
CA ARG A 128 1.81 -21.15 -7.95
C ARG A 128 2.59 -20.90 -9.23
N PHE A 129 2.78 -19.64 -9.64
CA PHE A 129 3.60 -19.30 -10.80
C PHE A 129 5.10 -19.57 -10.57
N LEU A 130 5.57 -19.51 -9.34
CA LEU A 130 6.96 -19.87 -8.98
C LEU A 130 7.20 -21.38 -9.03
N ASN A 131 6.17 -22.18 -8.73
CA ASN A 131 6.23 -23.63 -8.62
C ASN A 131 5.68 -24.35 -9.86
N CYS A 132 5.72 -23.69 -11.04
CA CYS A 132 5.31 -24.29 -12.29
C CYS A 132 6.01 -25.63 -12.55
N GLN A 133 5.22 -26.61 -13.00
CA GLN A 133 5.73 -27.89 -13.44
C GLN A 133 6.08 -27.88 -14.94
N GLU A 134 7.01 -28.73 -15.36
CA GLU A 134 7.32 -28.91 -16.76
C GLU A 134 6.08 -29.38 -17.54
N GLY A 135 5.81 -28.75 -18.68
CA GLY A 135 4.61 -29.04 -19.50
C GLY A 135 3.34 -28.24 -19.10
N ASP A 136 3.37 -27.48 -18.03
CA ASP A 136 2.24 -26.58 -17.69
C ASP A 136 2.25 -25.34 -18.60
N LEU A 137 1.27 -25.33 -19.54
CA LEU A 137 1.11 -24.22 -20.49
C LEU A 137 0.68 -22.90 -19.84
N SER A 138 0.20 -22.90 -18.60
CA SER A 138 -0.13 -21.70 -17.84
C SER A 138 1.09 -21.08 -17.15
N CYS A 139 2.23 -21.75 -17.23
CA CYS A 139 3.46 -21.30 -16.62
C CYS A 139 4.04 -20.06 -17.31
N VAL A 140 4.11 -18.96 -16.58
CA VAL A 140 4.63 -17.67 -17.09
C VAL A 140 6.17 -17.56 -17.04
N ARG A 141 6.83 -18.52 -16.38
CA ARG A 141 8.30 -18.57 -16.32
C ARG A 141 8.83 -19.15 -17.64
N GLN A 142 9.82 -18.47 -18.21
CA GLN A 142 10.55 -19.07 -19.34
C GLN A 142 11.45 -20.21 -18.80
N PRO A 143 11.44 -21.39 -19.40
CA PRO A 143 12.45 -22.41 -19.10
C PRO A 143 13.82 -21.81 -19.38
N ARG A 144 14.75 -22.06 -18.49
CA ARG A 144 16.18 -21.69 -18.64
C ARG A 144 16.85 -22.60 -19.64
#